data_cecddd2193520a063b102a4769e15ece
#
_entry.id   cecddd2193520a063b102a4769e15ece
#
_cell.length_a   1.000
_cell.length_b   1.000
_cell.length_c   1.000
_cell.angle_alpha   90.00
_cell.angle_beta   90.00
_cell.angle_gamma   90.00
#
_symmetry.space_group_name_H-M   'P 1'
#
loop_
_entity.id
_entity.type
_entity.pdbx_description
1 polymer ?
#
loop_
_entity_poly.entity_id
_entity_poly.type
_entity_poly.pdbx_seq_one_letter_code
_entity_poly.pdbx_strand_id
1 'polypeptide(L)'
;MSRKASRAVPGKVISFSSLVETARIKREGKKVNVTNGYILSLKVRNSLGIIETDYIAELEMLNTPARVGIYIQRLIKKLVTAYNEIEAARVKLVNSLGEKQEDGRTILHPESPNWDKFVSEFNDLLAETTDIDTSKVILPGDTTGEHLTKLLGIFEPFISVEGVE
;
A
#
# COMPACT_ATOMS: atom_id res chain seq x y z
N MET A 1 2.03 -25.45 -28.22
CA MET A 1 1.82 -24.98 -28.55
C MET A 1 1.92 -24.57 -28.50
N SER A 2 2.04 -24.47 -28.28
CA SER A 2 2.00 -23.87 -28.52
C SER A 2 2.05 -23.34 -28.42
N ARG A 3 2.03 -23.07 -28.50
CA ARG A 3 1.82 -22.49 -28.76
C ARG A 3 2.19 -21.87 -28.85
N LYS A 4 2.30 -21.92 -28.99
CA LYS A 4 2.55 -21.38 -29.32
C LYS A 4 2.45 -20.59 -29.51
N ALA A 5 2.46 -20.46 -29.58
CA ALA A 5 2.40 -19.71 -29.97
C ALA A 5 2.44 -19.09 -30.05
N SER A 6 2.29 -18.96 -30.17
CA SER A 6 2.18 -18.32 -30.43
C SER A 6 2.18 -17.66 -30.39
N ARG A 7 2.07 -17.31 -30.83
CA ARG A 7 1.90 -16.64 -31.01
C ARG A 7 2.09 -15.58 -31.02
N ALA A 8 2.17 -15.20 -31.26
CA ALA A 8 2.30 -14.36 -31.41
C ALA A 8 2.52 -13.55 -31.30
N VAL A 9 2.71 -13.08 -31.47
CA VAL A 9 3.12 -12.33 -31.41
C VAL A 9 3.69 -11.77 -31.82
N PRO A 10 3.72 -11.02 -32.08
CA PRO A 10 4.61 -10.57 -32.87
C PRO A 10 5.66 -9.96 -32.67
N GLY A 11 6.02 -9.51 -33.29
CA GLY A 11 7.10 -9.04 -33.12
C GLY A 11 7.70 -9.82 -32.10
N LYS A 12 8.26 -9.85 -31.72
CA LYS A 12 8.58 -10.62 -30.97
C LYS A 12 7.81 -11.47 -30.76
N VAL A 13 8.16 -12.16 -31.24
CA VAL A 13 7.09 -12.96 -31.09
C VAL A 13 7.19 -13.89 -29.97
N ILE A 14 6.87 -13.30 -28.91
CA ILE A 14 6.58 -14.11 -27.78
C ILE A 14 5.19 -14.61 -27.97
N SER A 15 4.94 -15.88 -27.82
CA SER A 15 3.59 -16.39 -27.92
C SER A 15 2.74 -15.80 -26.79
N PHE A 16 1.48 -15.64 -27.06
CA PHE A 16 0.54 -15.13 -26.06
C PHE A 16 0.55 -15.98 -24.79
N SER A 17 0.61 -17.30 -24.96
CA SER A 17 0.62 -18.19 -23.79
C SER A 17 1.88 -18.02 -22.94
N SER A 18 3.03 -17.75 -23.55
CA SER A 18 4.25 -17.48 -22.78
C SER A 18 4.13 -16.20 -21.98
N LEU A 19 3.53 -15.15 -22.54
CA LEU A 19 3.33 -13.91 -21.82
C LEU A 19 2.37 -14.08 -20.65
N VAL A 20 1.27 -14.81 -20.84
CA VAL A 20 0.30 -15.06 -19.78
C VAL A 20 0.93 -15.87 -18.66
N GLU A 21 1.71 -16.88 -19.01
CA GLU A 21 2.35 -17.74 -18.04
C GLU A 21 3.40 -16.98 -17.24
N THR A 22 4.19 -16.17 -17.90
CA THR A 22 5.18 -15.33 -17.21
C THR A 22 4.51 -14.38 -16.24
N ALA A 23 3.41 -13.75 -16.65
CA ALA A 23 2.67 -12.85 -15.79
C ALA A 23 2.08 -13.58 -14.59
N ARG A 24 1.59 -14.80 -14.80
CA ARG A 24 1.05 -15.61 -13.71
C ARG A 24 2.13 -15.96 -12.69
N ILE A 25 3.29 -16.40 -13.17
CA ILE A 25 4.41 -16.75 -12.29
C ILE A 25 4.82 -15.55 -11.47
N LYS A 26 4.85 -14.36 -12.07
CA LYS A 26 5.19 -13.15 -11.35
C LYS A 26 4.19 -12.81 -10.26
N ARG A 27 2.94 -13.19 -10.43
CA ARG A 27 1.92 -12.94 -9.42
C ARG A 27 1.88 -14.01 -8.35
N GLU A 28 2.10 -15.27 -8.74
CA GLU A 28 2.06 -16.37 -7.80
C GLU A 28 3.23 -16.29 -6.83
N GLY A 29 2.91 -16.37 -5.55
CA GLY A 29 3.92 -16.31 -4.50
C GLY A 29 4.50 -14.94 -4.26
N LYS A 30 4.00 -13.91 -4.92
CA LYS A 30 4.47 -12.55 -4.72
C LYS A 30 3.64 -11.87 -3.65
N LYS A 31 4.06 -12.06 -2.41
CA LYS A 31 3.52 -11.29 -1.30
C LYS A 31 4.58 -10.32 -0.86
N VAL A 32 4.21 -9.06 -0.82
CA VAL A 32 5.10 -8.02 -0.32
C VAL A 32 4.80 -7.86 1.16
N ASN A 33 5.78 -8.15 1.98
CA ASN A 33 5.63 -8.09 3.43
C ASN A 33 6.12 -6.73 3.91
N VAL A 34 5.24 -5.97 4.54
CA VAL A 34 5.56 -4.64 5.07
C VAL A 34 5.05 -4.53 6.49
N THR A 35 5.65 -3.64 7.28
CA THR A 35 5.19 -3.42 8.64
C THR A 35 3.89 -2.63 8.64
N ASN A 36 3.10 -2.83 9.69
CA ASN A 36 1.88 -2.05 9.88
C ASN A 36 2.21 -0.56 10.04
N GLY A 37 3.35 -0.25 10.65
CA GLY A 37 3.82 1.13 10.76
C GLY A 37 4.04 1.77 9.40
N TYR A 38 4.61 1.03 8.44
CA TYR A 38 4.76 1.52 7.09
C TYR A 38 3.39 1.85 6.47
N ILE A 39 2.43 0.93 6.61
CA ILE A 39 1.10 1.13 6.02
C ILE A 39 0.41 2.36 6.62
N LEU A 40 0.48 2.53 7.94
CA LEU A 40 -0.11 3.72 8.56
C LEU A 40 0.58 5.00 8.13
N SER A 41 1.87 4.94 7.81
CA SER A 41 2.63 6.12 7.37
C SER A 41 2.20 6.62 5.99
N LEU A 42 1.43 5.84 5.24
CA LEU A 42 0.96 6.25 3.92
C LEU A 42 -0.07 7.38 3.99
N LYS A 43 -0.63 7.64 5.16
CA LYS A 43 -1.48 8.80 5.40
C LYS A 43 -0.93 9.54 6.62
N VAL A 44 -0.44 10.74 6.38
CA VAL A 44 0.20 11.55 7.43
C VAL A 44 -0.86 12.41 8.11
N ARG A 45 -0.95 12.28 9.43
CA ARG A 45 -1.91 13.05 10.23
C ARG A 45 -1.17 14.09 11.07
N ASN A 46 -1.84 15.21 11.31
CA ASN A 46 -1.31 16.23 12.22
C ASN A 46 -1.69 15.89 13.67
N SER A 47 -1.32 16.79 14.59
CA SER A 47 -1.58 16.59 16.02
C SER A 47 -3.08 16.53 16.36
N LEU A 48 -3.93 17.05 15.48
CA LEU A 48 -5.38 17.00 15.68
C LEU A 48 -6.01 15.74 15.06
N GLY A 49 -5.21 14.84 14.49
CA GLY A 49 -5.69 13.63 13.86
C GLY A 49 -6.22 13.83 12.44
N ILE A 50 -6.04 15.01 11.87
CA ILE A 50 -6.50 15.33 10.52
C ILE A 50 -5.44 14.90 9.52
N ILE A 51 -5.87 14.24 8.43
CA ILE A 51 -4.95 13.82 7.38
C ILE A 51 -4.43 15.04 6.64
N GLU A 52 -3.11 15.27 6.70
CA GLU A 52 -2.45 16.36 5.99
C GLU A 52 -1.94 15.92 4.63
N THR A 53 -1.46 14.69 4.54
CA THR A 53 -0.93 14.16 3.29
C THR A 53 -1.43 12.73 3.14
N ASP A 54 -1.99 12.45 1.97
CA ASP A 54 -2.46 11.10 1.63
C ASP A 54 -1.66 10.63 0.41
N TYR A 55 -0.59 9.87 0.67
CA TYR A 55 0.26 9.40 -0.41
C TYR A 55 -0.45 8.40 -1.32
N ILE A 56 -1.44 7.67 -0.78
CA ILE A 56 -2.23 6.76 -1.60
C ILE A 56 -3.04 7.56 -2.63
N ALA A 57 -3.64 8.67 -2.21
CA ALA A 57 -4.37 9.55 -3.13
C ALA A 57 -3.42 10.16 -4.16
N GLU A 58 -2.22 10.55 -3.76
CA GLU A 58 -1.23 11.09 -4.69
C GLU A 58 -0.79 10.06 -5.71
N LEU A 59 -0.65 8.80 -5.29
CA LEU A 59 -0.31 7.71 -6.20
C LEU A 59 -1.37 7.54 -7.28
N GLU A 60 -2.63 7.68 -6.91
CA GLU A 60 -3.75 7.57 -7.84
C GLU A 60 -3.72 8.65 -8.91
N MET A 61 -3.11 9.79 -8.62
CA MET A 61 -3.09 10.94 -9.52
C MET A 61 -1.92 10.92 -10.52
N LEU A 62 -1.08 9.89 -10.48
CA LEU A 62 0.00 9.79 -11.46
C LEU A 62 -0.58 9.66 -12.88
N ASN A 63 0.07 10.32 -13.83
CA ASN A 63 -0.33 10.27 -15.22
C ASN A 63 0.26 9.01 -15.87
N THR A 64 -0.56 7.98 -16.01
CA THR A 64 -0.16 6.69 -16.56
C THR A 64 -1.16 6.21 -17.60
N PRO A 65 -0.74 5.32 -18.53
CA PRO A 65 -1.69 4.68 -19.42
C PRO A 65 -2.76 3.92 -18.63
N ALA A 66 -3.96 3.81 -19.22
CA ALA A 66 -5.09 3.16 -18.56
C ALA A 66 -4.74 1.75 -18.08
N ARG A 67 -3.96 1.02 -18.86
CA ARG A 67 -3.53 -0.33 -18.52
C ARG A 67 -2.74 -0.37 -17.20
N VAL A 68 -1.84 0.58 -17.03
CA VAL A 68 -1.05 0.68 -15.80
C VAL A 68 -1.92 1.19 -14.66
N GLY A 69 -2.83 2.11 -14.97
CA GLY A 69 -3.76 2.65 -13.98
C GLY A 69 -4.60 1.57 -13.30
N ILE A 70 -4.98 0.53 -14.03
CA ILE A 70 -5.73 -0.59 -13.45
C ILE A 70 -4.90 -1.29 -12.36
N TYR A 71 -3.62 -1.52 -12.63
CA TYR A 71 -2.74 -2.16 -11.63
C TYR A 71 -2.54 -1.27 -10.42
N ILE A 72 -2.41 0.03 -10.63
CA ILE A 72 -2.30 0.99 -9.53
C ILE A 72 -3.57 0.96 -8.69
N GLN A 73 -4.74 0.95 -9.32
CA GLN A 73 -6.01 0.90 -8.60
C GLN A 73 -6.15 -0.38 -7.77
N ARG A 74 -5.72 -1.50 -8.32
CA ARG A 74 -5.74 -2.76 -7.58
C ARG A 74 -4.83 -2.71 -6.36
N LEU A 75 -3.64 -2.15 -6.52
CA LEU A 75 -2.71 -1.96 -5.42
C LEU A 75 -3.31 -1.05 -4.35
N ILE A 76 -3.86 0.09 -4.77
CA ILE A 76 -4.48 1.05 -3.86
C ILE A 76 -5.57 0.39 -3.04
N LYS A 77 -6.42 -0.40 -3.68
CA LYS A 77 -7.52 -1.08 -2.99
C LYS A 77 -7.00 -1.98 -1.88
N LYS A 78 -5.92 -2.70 -2.13
CA LYS A 78 -5.31 -3.59 -1.14
C LYS A 78 -4.68 -2.80 0.00
N LEU A 79 -4.00 -1.70 -0.32
CA LEU A 79 -3.38 -0.86 0.69
C LEU A 79 -4.43 -0.18 1.57
N VAL A 80 -5.53 0.28 0.98
CA VAL A 80 -6.61 0.91 1.75
C VAL A 80 -7.27 -0.10 2.67
N THR A 81 -7.49 -1.32 2.20
CA THR A 81 -8.06 -2.38 3.03
C THR A 81 -7.17 -2.66 4.24
N ALA A 82 -5.86 -2.82 4.00
CA ALA A 82 -4.91 -3.06 5.09
C ALA A 82 -4.85 -1.86 6.05
N TYR A 83 -4.82 -0.65 5.50
CA TYR A 83 -4.81 0.56 6.33
C TYR A 83 -6.03 0.61 7.25
N ASN A 84 -7.21 0.34 6.71
CA ASN A 84 -8.43 0.41 7.49
C ASN A 84 -8.46 -0.65 8.59
N GLU A 85 -7.92 -1.83 8.33
CA GLU A 85 -7.84 -2.89 9.35
C GLU A 85 -6.92 -2.49 10.49
N ILE A 86 -5.76 -1.94 10.17
CA ILE A 86 -4.78 -1.52 11.18
C ILE A 86 -5.35 -0.34 11.97
N GLU A 87 -5.96 0.61 11.28
CA GLU A 87 -6.57 1.78 11.93
C GLU A 87 -7.70 1.36 12.87
N ALA A 88 -8.50 0.38 12.47
CA ALA A 88 -9.56 -0.15 13.34
C ALA A 88 -8.97 -0.79 14.61
N ALA A 89 -7.84 -1.48 14.49
CA ALA A 89 -7.16 -2.05 15.64
C ALA A 89 -6.65 -0.96 16.57
N ARG A 90 -6.09 0.13 16.01
CA ARG A 90 -5.64 1.27 16.81
C ARG A 90 -6.80 1.92 17.57
N VAL A 91 -7.91 2.15 16.88
CA VAL A 91 -9.10 2.75 17.49
C VAL A 91 -9.63 1.85 18.60
N LYS A 92 -9.67 0.54 18.37
CA LYS A 92 -10.10 -0.40 19.39
C LYS A 92 -9.22 -0.34 20.63
N LEU A 93 -7.91 -0.21 20.42
CA LEU A 93 -6.97 -0.09 21.52
C LEU A 93 -7.21 1.19 22.33
N VAL A 94 -7.41 2.32 21.65
CA VAL A 94 -7.74 3.58 22.30
C VAL A 94 -9.04 3.45 23.09
N ASN A 95 -10.07 2.81 22.50
CA ASN A 95 -11.35 2.66 23.17
C ASN A 95 -11.28 1.77 24.41
N SER A 96 -10.37 0.80 24.41
CA SER A 96 -10.25 -0.12 25.56
C SER A 96 -9.43 0.49 26.69
N LEU A 97 -8.52 1.40 26.41
CA LEU A 97 -7.62 1.97 27.40
C LEU A 97 -7.92 3.43 27.76
N GLY A 98 -8.67 4.12 26.92
CA GLY A 98 -9.00 5.52 27.12
C GLY A 98 -10.19 5.73 28.03
N GLU A 99 -10.50 6.99 28.26
CA GLU A 99 -11.61 7.41 29.11
C GLU A 99 -12.74 7.93 28.25
N LYS A 100 -13.95 7.45 28.51
CA LYS A 100 -15.12 7.85 27.75
C LYS A 100 -15.57 9.22 28.21
N GLN A 101 -15.78 10.12 27.26
CA GLN A 101 -16.24 11.47 27.53
C GLN A 101 -17.77 11.54 27.47
N GLU A 102 -18.33 12.64 27.97
CA GLU A 102 -19.77 12.84 28.00
C GLU A 102 -20.40 12.85 26.60
N ASP A 103 -19.62 13.32 25.60
CA ASP A 103 -20.08 13.36 24.20
C ASP A 103 -19.95 12.02 23.51
N GLY A 104 -19.59 10.97 24.21
CA GLY A 104 -19.47 9.63 23.67
C GLY A 104 -18.11 9.30 23.08
N ARG A 105 -17.21 10.26 22.95
CA ARG A 105 -15.87 10.00 22.46
C ARG A 105 -15.01 9.37 23.55
N THR A 106 -14.02 8.62 23.13
CA THR A 106 -13.00 8.08 24.04
C THR A 106 -11.69 8.78 23.79
N ILE A 107 -11.09 9.28 24.84
CA ILE A 107 -9.81 10.01 24.75
C ILE A 107 -8.79 9.32 25.65
N LEU A 108 -7.55 9.22 25.14
CA LEU A 108 -6.44 8.70 25.89
C LEU A 108 -5.36 9.78 25.97
N HIS A 109 -5.11 10.24 27.18
CA HIS A 109 -4.14 11.32 27.42
C HIS A 109 -2.78 10.73 27.83
N PRO A 110 -1.68 11.42 27.49
CA PRO A 110 -0.35 10.99 27.94
C PRO A 110 -0.20 10.88 29.47
N GLU A 111 -1.05 11.57 30.22
CA GLU A 111 -1.02 11.49 31.68
C GLU A 111 -1.86 10.35 32.24
N SER A 112 -2.58 9.64 31.38
CA SER A 112 -3.40 8.50 31.80
C SER A 112 -2.50 7.39 32.36
N PRO A 113 -2.95 6.68 33.41
CA PRO A 113 -2.21 5.51 33.88
C PRO A 113 -2.13 4.38 32.85
N ASN A 114 -2.99 4.44 31.83
CA ASN A 114 -2.97 3.45 30.74
C ASN A 114 -2.10 3.86 29.57
N TRP A 115 -1.48 5.04 29.62
CA TRP A 115 -0.70 5.55 28.48
C TRP A 115 0.47 4.63 28.13
N ASP A 116 1.24 4.18 29.13
CA ASP A 116 2.40 3.33 28.86
C ASP A 116 1.97 2.00 28.25
N LYS A 117 0.85 1.47 28.70
CA LYS A 117 0.31 0.24 28.14
C LYS A 117 -0.12 0.46 26.69
N PHE A 118 -0.78 1.59 26.39
CA PHE A 118 -1.16 1.93 25.03
C PHE A 118 0.09 2.03 24.13
N VAL A 119 1.10 2.76 24.57
CA VAL A 119 2.31 2.93 23.76
C VAL A 119 2.96 1.59 23.49
N SER A 120 3.04 0.70 24.48
CA SER A 120 3.65 -0.60 24.32
C SER A 120 2.85 -1.45 23.31
N GLU A 121 1.53 -1.53 23.47
CA GLU A 121 0.70 -2.34 22.60
C GLU A 121 0.61 -1.75 21.19
N PHE A 122 0.60 -0.43 21.08
CA PHE A 122 0.60 0.22 19.77
C PHE A 122 1.93 -0.02 19.04
N ASN A 123 3.05 0.07 19.75
CA ASN A 123 4.34 -0.22 19.15
C ASN A 123 4.42 -1.68 18.67
N ASP A 124 3.85 -2.62 19.43
CA ASP A 124 3.78 -4.01 19.01
C ASP A 124 2.94 -4.13 17.71
N LEU A 125 1.82 -3.43 17.66
CA LEU A 125 0.97 -3.44 16.47
C LEU A 125 1.72 -2.88 15.26
N LEU A 126 2.46 -1.78 15.43
CA LEU A 126 3.22 -1.17 14.34
C LEU A 126 4.35 -2.06 13.86
N ALA A 127 4.93 -2.87 14.73
CA ALA A 127 6.03 -3.76 14.38
C ALA A 127 5.56 -5.03 13.68
N GLU A 128 4.31 -5.41 13.86
CA GLU A 128 3.76 -6.55 13.13
C GLU A 128 3.71 -6.26 11.64
N THR A 129 3.70 -7.30 10.84
CA THR A 129 3.74 -7.18 9.39
C THR A 129 2.44 -7.63 8.76
N THR A 130 2.20 -7.11 7.58
CA THR A 130 1.04 -7.48 6.76
C THR A 130 1.55 -7.86 5.38
N ASP A 131 1.03 -8.93 4.83
CA ASP A 131 1.33 -9.36 3.48
C ASP A 131 0.36 -8.70 2.51
N ILE A 132 0.91 -8.04 1.49
CA ILE A 132 0.12 -7.47 0.40
C ILE A 132 0.35 -8.35 -0.82
N ASP A 133 -0.68 -9.04 -1.26
CA ASP A 133 -0.60 -9.95 -2.38
C ASP A 133 -0.71 -9.15 -3.68
N THR A 134 0.42 -8.76 -4.22
CA THR A 134 0.48 -7.94 -5.41
C THR A 134 1.77 -8.20 -6.17
N SER A 135 1.72 -8.05 -7.49
CA SER A 135 2.93 -7.96 -8.30
C SER A 135 3.43 -6.53 -8.27
N LYS A 136 4.72 -6.36 -8.46
CA LYS A 136 5.29 -5.02 -8.54
C LYS A 136 4.74 -4.33 -9.79
N VAL A 137 4.23 -3.12 -9.61
CA VAL A 137 3.71 -2.31 -10.72
C VAL A 137 4.87 -1.58 -11.36
N ILE A 138 5.05 -1.76 -12.65
CA ILE A 138 6.15 -1.12 -13.39
C ILE A 138 5.59 0.04 -14.19
N LEU A 139 6.03 1.24 -13.86
CA LEU A 139 5.59 2.45 -14.54
C LEU A 139 6.42 2.67 -15.80
N PRO A 140 5.79 3.15 -16.90
CA PRO A 140 6.56 3.54 -18.09
C PRO A 140 7.58 4.62 -17.75
N GLY A 141 8.69 4.63 -18.50
CA GLY A 141 9.78 5.58 -18.26
C GLY A 141 9.39 7.03 -18.45
N ASP A 142 8.31 7.29 -19.20
CA ASP A 142 7.81 8.65 -19.44
C ASP A 142 6.67 9.05 -18.49
N THR A 143 6.45 8.26 -17.43
CA THR A 143 5.43 8.59 -16.43
C THR A 143 5.74 9.94 -15.80
N THR A 144 4.70 10.77 -15.68
CA THR A 144 4.81 12.09 -15.05
C THR A 144 3.80 12.23 -13.93
N GLY A 145 4.06 13.19 -13.06
CA GLY A 145 3.17 13.48 -11.96
C GLY A 145 3.89 14.31 -10.94
N GLU A 146 3.13 15.11 -10.22
CA GLU A 146 3.68 15.88 -9.13
C GLU A 146 4.21 14.92 -8.06
N HIS A 147 5.39 15.22 -7.55
CA HIS A 147 6.02 14.41 -6.51
C HIS A 147 6.36 12.97 -6.93
N LEU A 148 6.50 12.71 -8.23
CA LEU A 148 6.78 11.35 -8.72
C LEU A 148 7.98 10.71 -8.01
N THR A 149 9.10 11.44 -7.90
CA THR A 149 10.31 10.90 -7.25
C THR A 149 10.05 10.52 -5.80
N LYS A 150 9.28 11.35 -5.09
CA LYS A 150 8.92 11.08 -3.70
C LYS A 150 8.05 9.83 -3.60
N LEU A 151 7.06 9.71 -4.49
CA LEU A 151 6.17 8.55 -4.49
C LEU A 151 6.92 7.26 -4.83
N LEU A 152 7.90 7.32 -5.74
CA LEU A 152 8.72 6.16 -6.05
C LEU A 152 9.50 5.67 -4.84
N GLY A 153 9.97 6.60 -4.00
CA GLY A 153 10.63 6.23 -2.77
C GLY A 153 9.68 5.62 -1.74
N ILE A 154 8.51 6.24 -1.56
CA ILE A 154 7.52 5.78 -0.59
C ILE A 154 6.98 4.39 -0.96
N PHE A 155 6.68 4.18 -2.25
CA PHE A 155 6.07 2.94 -2.72
C PHE A 155 7.07 1.98 -3.35
N GLU A 156 8.35 2.13 -3.02
CA GLU A 156 9.41 1.28 -3.57
C GLU A 156 9.09 -0.22 -3.46
N PRO A 157 8.49 -0.72 -2.36
CA PRO A 157 8.16 -2.15 -2.29
C PRO A 157 7.16 -2.59 -3.36
N PHE A 158 6.38 -1.68 -3.92
CA PHE A 158 5.25 -2.00 -4.78
C PHE A 158 5.37 -1.49 -6.20
N ILE A 159 6.17 -0.45 -6.45
CA ILE A 159 6.28 0.15 -7.77
C ILE A 159 7.74 0.38 -8.15
N SER A 160 7.98 0.40 -9.45
CA SER A 160 9.28 0.77 -10.00
C SER A 160 9.04 1.43 -11.36
N VAL A 161 10.09 2.04 -11.90
CA VAL A 161 10.02 2.67 -13.22
C VAL A 161 10.78 1.80 -14.19
N GLU A 162 10.25 1.66 -15.41
CA GLU A 162 10.86 0.90 -16.48
C GLU A 162 12.27 1.41 -16.76
N GLY A 163 13.23 0.49 -16.85
CA GLY A 163 14.60 0.83 -17.14
C GLY A 163 15.42 1.31 -15.94
N VAL A 164 14.83 1.36 -14.76
CA VAL A 164 15.54 1.73 -13.52
C VAL A 164 15.58 0.52 -12.60
N GLU A 165 16.77 0.26 -12.05
CA GLU A 165 16.97 -0.87 -11.14
C GLU A 165 17.36 -0.42 -9.76
#